data_0a151aa97682f0f273c0cc233226a7be
#
_entry.id   0a151aa97682f0f273c0cc233226a7be
#
_cell.length_a   1.000
_cell.length_b   1.000
_cell.length_c   1.000
_cell.angle_alpha   90.00
_cell.angle_beta   90.00
_cell.angle_gamma   90.00
#
_symmetry.space_group_name_H-M   'P 1'
#
loop_
_entity.id
_entity.type
_entity.pdbx_description
1 polymer ?
#
loop_
_entity_poly.entity_id
_entity_poly.type
_entity_poly.pdbx_seq_one_letter_code
_entity_poly.pdbx_strand_id
1 'polypeptide(L)'
;MHSTQDDKPLLKVQQLCIANETGQTLLDDLNFELYPAQTLAMVGESGSGKSISALALLGLLPETLSVNGKVELENIDLLKLSQPQLQQLRGKRIAMIFQEPMTALNPLHKVEKIVGESLVLQGLSEAEAQQKVISLLHDVGNEDAQQILKCYPHQLSGGQRQRVMIAMALALEPEILIADEPTTALDVMLQTQILDLLKKLQQQRNMAMILISHDLNLVKRYADQVLVLNQGKVEEQGTISEIFDQPKTEYTENLLNHNFGQALVLEPAETLLRLENVTVKYPIKHGLFNQVKHYKVAAEAIDLSLMQGEALGIVGESGSGKSSLALAIARLIASEGDIIFQGNDLNQLNQKQLRPLRSDFQIVFQDPLSSLNPRMTVEQIIGEGLKLRSISKALITTKIEEVLSKVELSIDSKYQYPHQLSGGQRQRVALARALVLQPKLIILDEPTSALDRSTQRAMIQLLRRLQQQDQISYIFISHDLQVIKALCQKIMVMHQAKVVEYQATALLFNQPQTEYTQQLITASQYGASCN
;
A
#
# COMPACT_ATOMS: atom_id res chain seq x y z
N MET A 1 -19.84 14.50 34.67
CA MET A 1 -20.18 15.92 34.49
C MET A 1 -18.94 16.65 34.01
N HIS A 2 -18.72 16.73 32.70
CA HIS A 2 -17.73 17.59 32.09
C HIS A 2 -18.49 18.72 31.42
N SER A 3 -18.10 19.92 31.80
CA SER A 3 -18.65 21.21 31.42
C SER A 3 -18.63 21.41 29.91
N THR A 4 -19.74 21.89 29.39
CA THR A 4 -19.97 22.53 28.10
C THR A 4 -18.83 23.48 27.71
N GLN A 5 -17.89 23.00 26.91
CA GLN A 5 -16.98 23.83 26.15
C GLN A 5 -17.51 23.87 24.72
N ASP A 6 -17.75 25.07 24.21
CA ASP A 6 -18.23 25.50 22.91
C ASP A 6 -18.49 24.40 21.84
N ASP A 7 -19.77 24.09 21.63
CA ASP A 7 -20.33 23.19 20.62
C ASP A 7 -20.21 23.74 19.17
N LYS A 8 -19.19 24.54 18.87
CA LYS A 8 -19.00 25.05 17.50
C LYS A 8 -18.02 24.17 16.73
N PRO A 9 -18.40 23.70 15.54
CA PRO A 9 -17.48 22.99 14.67
C PRO A 9 -16.31 23.91 14.26
N LEU A 10 -15.10 23.35 14.27
CA LEU A 10 -13.89 24.00 13.78
C LEU A 10 -13.94 24.12 12.25
N LEU A 11 -14.39 23.05 11.59
CA LEU A 11 -14.60 23.01 10.14
C LEU A 11 -16.02 22.54 9.83
N LYS A 12 -16.72 23.26 8.95
CA LYS A 12 -18.06 22.93 8.47
C LYS A 12 -18.07 22.89 6.94
N VAL A 13 -18.44 21.76 6.39
CA VAL A 13 -18.57 21.55 4.94
C VAL A 13 -20.05 21.38 4.62
N GLN A 14 -20.56 22.15 3.66
CA GLN A 14 -21.96 22.14 3.27
C GLN A 14 -22.08 22.10 1.75
N GLN A 15 -22.80 21.10 1.25
CA GLN A 15 -23.12 20.92 -0.15
C GLN A 15 -21.90 21.04 -1.08
N LEU A 16 -20.76 20.50 -0.66
CA LEU A 16 -19.55 20.54 -1.46
C LEU A 16 -19.70 19.60 -2.66
N CYS A 17 -19.69 20.18 -3.85
CA CYS A 17 -19.76 19.49 -5.13
C CYS A 17 -18.52 19.79 -5.95
N ILE A 18 -17.97 18.78 -6.63
CA ILE A 18 -16.81 18.91 -7.51
C ILE A 18 -17.16 18.24 -8.85
N ALA A 19 -16.93 18.94 -9.96
CA ALA A 19 -17.14 18.41 -11.31
C ALA A 19 -15.95 18.73 -12.22
N ASN A 20 -15.74 17.90 -13.25
CA ASN A 20 -14.74 18.16 -14.27
C ASN A 20 -15.29 19.06 -15.40
N GLU A 21 -14.42 19.48 -16.33
CA GLU A 21 -14.78 20.34 -17.48
C GLU A 21 -15.86 19.74 -18.38
N THR A 22 -16.01 18.42 -18.41
CA THR A 22 -17.05 17.74 -19.20
C THR A 22 -18.40 17.69 -18.49
N GLY A 23 -18.51 18.26 -17.27
CA GLY A 23 -19.73 18.23 -16.46
C GLY A 23 -19.93 16.93 -15.67
N GLN A 24 -18.96 16.01 -15.67
CA GLN A 24 -19.05 14.80 -14.85
C GLN A 24 -18.79 15.17 -13.39
N THR A 25 -19.74 14.81 -12.53
CA THR A 25 -19.63 14.99 -11.08
C THR A 25 -18.65 13.98 -10.50
N LEU A 26 -17.66 14.47 -9.77
CA LEU A 26 -16.67 13.66 -9.05
C LEU A 26 -16.97 13.58 -7.55
N LEU A 27 -17.66 14.59 -7.02
CA LEU A 27 -18.16 14.65 -5.65
C LEU A 27 -19.49 15.39 -5.65
N ASP A 28 -20.49 14.81 -4.98
CA ASP A 28 -21.86 15.31 -4.96
C ASP A 28 -22.37 15.44 -3.53
N ASP A 29 -22.76 16.66 -3.16
CA ASP A 29 -23.42 17.01 -1.89
C ASP A 29 -22.69 16.50 -0.62
N LEU A 30 -21.37 16.69 -0.52
CA LEU A 30 -20.61 16.35 0.69
C LEU A 30 -20.93 17.33 1.81
N ASN A 31 -21.39 16.77 2.94
CA ASN A 31 -21.74 17.51 4.15
C ASN A 31 -21.09 16.85 5.37
N PHE A 32 -20.36 17.60 6.19
CA PHE A 32 -19.88 17.15 7.51
C PHE A 32 -19.45 18.32 8.39
N GLU A 33 -19.32 18.05 9.68
CA GLU A 33 -18.75 18.95 10.68
C GLU A 33 -17.58 18.25 11.38
N LEU A 34 -16.55 19.01 11.72
CA LEU A 34 -15.37 18.52 12.43
C LEU A 34 -15.11 19.42 13.65
N TYR A 35 -14.95 18.79 14.79
CA TYR A 35 -14.77 19.45 16.07
C TYR A 35 -13.31 19.35 16.56
N PRO A 36 -12.86 20.26 17.46
CA PRO A 36 -11.52 20.17 18.06
C PRO A 36 -11.26 18.79 18.69
N ALA A 37 -10.04 18.29 18.58
CA ALA A 37 -9.60 16.97 19.06
C ALA A 37 -10.36 15.75 18.50
N GLN A 38 -11.30 15.95 17.57
CA GLN A 38 -12.06 14.88 16.91
C GLN A 38 -11.29 14.32 15.71
N THR A 39 -11.44 13.02 15.47
CA THR A 39 -11.01 12.35 14.24
C THR A 39 -12.22 11.95 13.41
N LEU A 40 -12.37 12.55 12.23
CA LEU A 40 -13.33 12.13 11.21
C LEU A 40 -12.59 11.23 10.21
N ALA A 41 -13.00 9.98 10.07
CA ALA A 41 -12.50 9.12 9.01
C ALA A 41 -13.34 9.24 7.74
N MET A 42 -12.67 9.34 6.58
CA MET A 42 -13.30 9.21 5.26
C MET A 42 -12.88 7.87 4.65
N VAL A 43 -13.83 6.99 4.42
CA VAL A 43 -13.62 5.64 3.89
C VAL A 43 -14.39 5.41 2.58
N GLY A 44 -13.98 4.42 1.80
CA GLY A 44 -14.61 4.05 0.53
C GLY A 44 -13.59 3.50 -0.46
N GLU A 45 -14.05 3.00 -1.60
CA GLU A 45 -13.20 2.45 -2.65
C GLU A 45 -12.31 3.51 -3.33
N SER A 46 -11.32 3.05 -4.11
CA SER A 46 -10.49 3.95 -4.92
C SER A 46 -11.38 4.73 -5.90
N GLY A 47 -11.14 6.05 -6.03
CA GLY A 47 -11.95 6.91 -6.90
C GLY A 47 -13.30 7.35 -6.28
N SER A 48 -13.60 7.04 -5.02
CA SER A 48 -14.86 7.46 -4.37
C SER A 48 -14.93 8.95 -4.00
N GLY A 49 -13.85 9.74 -4.22
CA GLY A 49 -13.85 11.18 -3.97
C GLY A 49 -13.09 11.63 -2.71
N LYS A 50 -12.48 10.72 -1.92
CA LYS A 50 -11.80 11.05 -0.64
C LYS A 50 -10.68 12.08 -0.78
N SER A 51 -9.66 11.77 -1.57
CA SER A 51 -8.49 12.65 -1.74
C SER A 51 -8.84 13.97 -2.45
N ILE A 52 -9.80 13.94 -3.38
CA ILE A 52 -10.25 15.16 -4.06
C ILE A 52 -11.00 16.09 -3.09
N SER A 53 -11.76 15.53 -2.13
CA SER A 53 -12.37 16.29 -1.04
C SER A 53 -11.31 16.97 -0.18
N ALA A 54 -10.26 16.24 0.21
CA ALA A 54 -9.15 16.79 0.99
C ALA A 54 -8.42 17.94 0.26
N LEU A 55 -8.16 17.79 -1.03
CA LEU A 55 -7.55 18.85 -1.86
C LEU A 55 -8.47 20.08 -1.99
N ALA A 56 -9.79 19.88 -2.05
CA ALA A 56 -10.76 20.98 -2.08
C ALA A 56 -10.69 21.84 -0.80
N LEU A 57 -10.59 21.21 0.38
CA LEU A 57 -10.47 21.90 1.67
C LEU A 57 -9.22 22.79 1.75
N LEU A 58 -8.18 22.43 1.01
CA LEU A 58 -6.92 23.19 0.93
C LEU A 58 -6.88 24.17 -0.24
N GLY A 59 -7.89 24.18 -1.13
CA GLY A 59 -7.85 24.95 -2.38
C GLY A 59 -6.70 24.54 -3.30
N LEU A 60 -6.39 23.23 -3.35
CA LEU A 60 -5.30 22.64 -4.15
C LEU A 60 -5.83 21.84 -5.36
N LEU A 61 -7.10 21.96 -5.69
CA LEU A 61 -7.65 21.31 -6.87
C LEU A 61 -7.07 21.91 -8.16
N PRO A 62 -6.88 21.09 -9.21
CA PRO A 62 -6.56 21.58 -10.55
C PRO A 62 -7.61 22.57 -11.05
N GLU A 63 -7.19 23.57 -11.83
CA GLU A 63 -8.09 24.58 -12.43
C GLU A 63 -9.14 23.98 -13.39
N THR A 64 -8.91 22.76 -13.88
CA THR A 64 -9.83 21.98 -14.70
C THR A 64 -11.05 21.45 -13.93
N LEU A 65 -11.09 21.63 -12.61
CA LEU A 65 -12.19 21.19 -11.76
C LEU A 65 -12.97 22.38 -11.21
N SER A 66 -14.29 22.33 -11.34
CA SER A 66 -15.21 23.29 -10.72
C SER A 66 -15.60 22.84 -9.32
N VAL A 67 -15.65 23.77 -8.38
CA VAL A 67 -16.03 23.53 -6.98
C VAL A 67 -17.20 24.44 -6.61
N ASN A 68 -18.24 23.87 -6.03
CA ASN A 68 -19.40 24.57 -5.51
C ASN A 68 -19.70 24.11 -4.09
N GLY A 69 -20.46 24.94 -3.34
CA GLY A 69 -20.80 24.65 -1.95
C GLY A 69 -20.19 25.67 -0.99
N LYS A 70 -20.00 25.27 0.24
CA LYS A 70 -19.44 26.11 1.30
C LYS A 70 -18.50 25.30 2.20
N VAL A 71 -17.31 25.87 2.49
CA VAL A 71 -16.32 25.29 3.39
C VAL A 71 -15.93 26.36 4.40
N GLU A 72 -16.46 26.27 5.61
CA GLU A 72 -16.24 27.24 6.69
C GLU A 72 -15.22 26.71 7.71
N LEU A 73 -14.09 27.38 7.84
CA LEU A 73 -13.16 27.26 8.94
C LEU A 73 -13.55 28.32 9.99
N GLU A 74 -14.22 27.92 11.07
CA GLU A 74 -14.91 28.82 12.00
C GLU A 74 -15.92 29.73 11.28
N ASN A 75 -15.51 30.95 10.90
CA ASN A 75 -16.36 31.93 10.20
C ASN A 75 -15.78 32.33 8.84
N ILE A 76 -14.75 31.65 8.32
CA ILE A 76 -14.04 31.96 7.08
C ILE A 76 -14.44 30.93 6.02
N ASP A 77 -15.09 31.38 4.97
CA ASP A 77 -15.41 30.54 3.81
C ASP A 77 -14.17 30.36 2.92
N LEU A 78 -13.56 29.18 2.98
CA LEU A 78 -12.31 28.87 2.29
C LEU A 78 -12.43 28.93 0.76
N LEU A 79 -13.63 28.63 0.20
CA LEU A 79 -13.84 28.64 -1.25
C LEU A 79 -13.86 30.03 -1.84
N LYS A 80 -14.04 31.07 -1.01
CA LYS A 80 -14.05 32.48 -1.43
C LYS A 80 -12.71 33.18 -1.29
N LEU A 81 -11.71 32.52 -0.70
CA LEU A 81 -10.41 33.09 -0.48
C LEU A 81 -9.55 33.12 -1.75
N SER A 82 -8.79 34.19 -1.91
CA SER A 82 -7.74 34.24 -2.92
C SER A 82 -6.56 33.33 -2.58
N GLN A 83 -5.76 32.96 -3.57
CA GLN A 83 -4.58 32.11 -3.35
C GLN A 83 -3.60 32.67 -2.29
N PRO A 84 -3.30 33.98 -2.22
CA PRO A 84 -2.46 34.53 -1.15
C PRO A 84 -3.07 34.35 0.25
N GLN A 85 -4.40 34.45 0.38
CA GLN A 85 -5.09 34.23 1.66
C GLN A 85 -5.07 32.76 2.06
N LEU A 86 -5.30 31.84 1.11
CA LEU A 86 -5.17 30.39 1.35
C LEU A 86 -3.74 29.99 1.77
N GLN A 87 -2.71 30.61 1.15
CA GLN A 87 -1.30 30.37 1.53
C GLN A 87 -1.02 30.74 3.00
N GLN A 88 -1.69 31.75 3.55
CA GLN A 88 -1.55 32.12 4.97
C GLN A 88 -2.19 31.10 5.93
N LEU A 89 -3.20 30.35 5.48
CA LEU A 89 -3.89 29.34 6.27
C LEU A 89 -3.23 27.96 6.16
N ARG A 90 -2.68 27.66 4.97
CA ARG A 90 -2.00 26.38 4.74
C ARG A 90 -0.80 26.21 5.67
N GLY A 91 -0.73 25.07 6.34
CA GLY A 91 0.29 24.74 7.32
C GLY A 91 0.05 25.31 8.73
N LYS A 92 -0.59 26.50 8.85
CA LYS A 92 -0.91 27.13 10.15
C LYS A 92 -2.26 26.69 10.72
N ARG A 93 -3.29 26.67 9.89
CA ARG A 93 -4.64 26.29 10.31
C ARG A 93 -4.98 24.91 9.81
N ILE A 94 -4.67 24.59 8.55
CA ILE A 94 -4.93 23.29 7.93
C ILE A 94 -3.63 22.80 7.29
N ALA A 95 -3.19 21.60 7.66
CA ALA A 95 -2.05 20.90 7.05
C ALA A 95 -2.47 19.54 6.49
N MET A 96 -1.66 18.99 5.59
CA MET A 96 -1.92 17.70 4.96
C MET A 96 -0.68 16.82 4.95
N ILE A 97 -0.88 15.54 5.29
CA ILE A 97 0.02 14.44 5.03
C ILE A 97 -0.47 13.79 3.74
N PHE A 98 0.37 13.76 2.71
CA PHE A 98 0.03 13.19 1.41
C PHE A 98 0.25 11.68 1.39
N GLN A 99 -0.43 10.99 0.47
CA GLN A 99 -0.42 9.53 0.35
C GLN A 99 0.98 8.94 0.09
N GLU A 100 1.80 9.61 -0.72
CA GLU A 100 3.12 9.12 -1.10
C GLU A 100 4.25 10.06 -0.65
N PRO A 101 5.09 9.67 0.32
CA PRO A 101 6.22 10.50 0.76
C PRO A 101 7.24 10.80 -0.34
N MET A 102 7.40 9.88 -1.32
CA MET A 102 8.37 10.07 -2.41
C MET A 102 7.99 11.18 -3.38
N THR A 103 6.70 11.44 -3.55
CA THR A 103 6.18 12.51 -4.42
C THR A 103 6.01 13.82 -3.65
N ALA A 104 5.75 13.74 -2.33
CA ALA A 104 5.55 14.89 -1.46
C ALA A 104 6.85 15.57 -1.02
N LEU A 105 7.93 14.79 -0.82
CA LEU A 105 9.22 15.31 -0.37
C LEU A 105 10.10 15.66 -1.59
N ASN A 106 10.62 16.90 -1.64
CA ASN A 106 11.53 17.29 -2.71
C ASN A 106 12.83 16.47 -2.65
N PRO A 107 13.14 15.63 -3.67
CA PRO A 107 14.29 14.71 -3.63
C PRO A 107 15.65 15.42 -3.70
N LEU A 108 15.68 16.70 -4.08
CA LEU A 108 16.88 17.52 -4.21
C LEU A 108 17.19 18.30 -2.93
N HIS A 109 16.29 18.32 -1.96
CA HIS A 109 16.47 19.00 -0.69
C HIS A 109 16.79 18.00 0.43
N LYS A 110 17.60 18.45 1.37
CA LYS A 110 17.83 17.74 2.64
C LYS A 110 16.64 17.91 3.56
N VAL A 111 16.49 17.00 4.52
CA VAL A 111 15.42 17.03 5.52
C VAL A 111 15.35 18.36 6.26
N GLU A 112 16.50 18.95 6.63
CA GLU A 112 16.55 20.27 7.29
C GLU A 112 15.78 21.34 6.51
N LYS A 113 15.94 21.37 5.18
CA LYS A 113 15.26 22.34 4.32
C LYS A 113 13.80 21.95 4.10
N ILE A 114 13.50 20.66 3.89
CA ILE A 114 12.14 20.19 3.65
C ILE A 114 11.21 20.53 4.81
N VAL A 115 11.64 20.28 6.04
CA VAL A 115 10.83 20.52 7.24
C VAL A 115 10.93 21.99 7.68
N GLY A 116 12.12 22.62 7.53
CA GLY A 116 12.38 23.97 8.02
C GLY A 116 11.91 25.11 7.10
N GLU A 117 11.66 24.86 5.83
CA GLU A 117 11.31 25.90 4.85
C GLU A 117 10.08 26.72 5.28
N SER A 118 9.03 26.05 5.75
CA SER A 118 7.83 26.72 6.25
C SER A 118 8.10 27.60 7.47
N LEU A 119 9.01 27.20 8.36
CA LEU A 119 9.40 27.95 9.55
C LEU A 119 10.16 29.23 9.16
N VAL A 120 11.09 29.12 8.22
CA VAL A 120 11.84 30.28 7.70
C VAL A 120 10.92 31.27 6.99
N LEU A 121 9.95 30.79 6.20
CA LEU A 121 8.93 31.62 5.56
C LEU A 121 8.03 32.34 6.58
N GLN A 122 7.92 31.85 7.80
CA GLN A 122 7.22 32.51 8.90
C GLN A 122 8.12 33.48 9.70
N GLY A 123 9.38 33.68 9.27
CA GLY A 123 10.29 34.68 9.84
C GLY A 123 11.26 34.15 10.88
N LEU A 124 11.35 32.82 11.10
CA LEU A 124 12.41 32.27 11.96
C LEU A 124 13.75 32.37 11.24
N SER A 125 14.82 32.63 11.99
CA SER A 125 16.18 32.48 11.47
C SER A 125 16.49 31.02 11.13
N GLU A 126 17.44 30.76 10.24
CA GLU A 126 17.83 29.39 9.88
C GLU A 126 18.27 28.56 11.10
N ALA A 127 18.92 29.18 12.08
CA ALA A 127 19.36 28.49 13.30
C ALA A 127 18.18 28.10 14.20
N GLU A 128 17.20 28.99 14.39
CA GLU A 128 15.98 28.71 15.14
C GLU A 128 15.14 27.64 14.44
N ALA A 129 14.99 27.75 13.12
CA ALA A 129 14.26 26.77 12.31
C ALA A 129 14.93 25.38 12.44
N GLN A 130 16.26 25.29 12.36
CA GLN A 130 17.00 24.04 12.53
C GLN A 130 16.77 23.40 13.90
N GLN A 131 16.78 24.18 14.99
CA GLN A 131 16.51 23.67 16.33
C GLN A 131 15.07 23.13 16.43
N LYS A 132 14.09 23.87 15.88
CA LYS A 132 12.69 23.40 15.87
C LYS A 132 12.51 22.14 15.01
N VAL A 133 13.20 22.01 13.89
CA VAL A 133 13.21 20.80 13.04
C VAL A 133 13.77 19.60 13.82
N ILE A 134 14.85 19.75 14.56
CA ILE A 134 15.40 18.68 15.40
C ILE A 134 14.37 18.23 16.44
N SER A 135 13.72 19.17 17.14
CA SER A 135 12.66 18.85 18.10
C SER A 135 11.49 18.11 17.44
N LEU A 136 11.01 18.58 16.29
CA LEU A 136 9.95 17.94 15.53
C LEU A 136 10.31 16.51 15.10
N LEU A 137 11.54 16.29 14.64
CA LEU A 137 12.03 14.96 14.28
C LEU A 137 12.08 14.01 15.48
N HIS A 138 12.41 14.51 16.68
CA HIS A 138 12.31 13.73 17.92
C HIS A 138 10.84 13.46 18.30
N ASP A 139 9.96 14.45 18.21
CA ASP A 139 8.53 14.30 18.52
C ASP A 139 7.87 13.22 17.65
N VAL A 140 8.29 13.09 16.39
CA VAL A 140 7.82 12.05 15.49
C VAL A 140 8.59 10.73 15.61
N GLY A 141 9.45 10.58 16.65
CA GLY A 141 10.13 9.33 16.99
C GLY A 141 11.34 8.99 16.13
N ASN A 142 12.04 9.99 15.58
CA ASN A 142 13.35 9.79 14.95
C ASN A 142 14.45 10.00 16.01
N GLU A 143 15.01 8.91 16.53
CA GLU A 143 16.04 8.95 17.57
C GLU A 143 17.32 9.67 17.09
N ASP A 144 17.73 9.44 15.83
CA ASP A 144 18.92 10.04 15.23
C ASP A 144 18.61 11.34 14.45
N ALA A 145 17.80 12.24 15.02
CA ALA A 145 17.33 13.45 14.35
C ALA A 145 18.45 14.28 13.69
N GLN A 146 19.63 14.40 14.32
CA GLN A 146 20.77 15.15 13.79
C GLN A 146 21.39 14.51 12.53
N GLN A 147 21.37 13.18 12.41
CA GLN A 147 21.85 12.50 11.20
C GLN A 147 20.82 12.64 10.09
N ILE A 148 19.53 12.41 10.42
CA ILE A 148 18.40 12.50 9.48
C ILE A 148 18.32 13.91 8.87
N LEU A 149 18.57 14.96 9.64
CA LEU A 149 18.57 16.34 9.20
C LEU A 149 19.39 16.57 7.93
N LYS A 150 20.55 15.91 7.82
CA LYS A 150 21.49 16.04 6.70
C LYS A 150 21.24 15.09 5.53
N CYS A 151 20.30 14.16 5.68
CA CYS A 151 19.96 13.18 4.66
C CYS A 151 19.03 13.76 3.58
N TYR A 152 19.10 13.17 2.40
CA TYR A 152 18.10 13.34 1.34
C TYR A 152 17.00 12.28 1.47
N PRO A 153 15.77 12.50 0.97
CA PRO A 153 14.67 11.55 1.06
C PRO A 153 15.02 10.13 0.59
N HIS A 154 15.78 10.00 -0.48
CA HIS A 154 16.18 8.68 -1.03
C HIS A 154 17.14 7.88 -0.12
N GLN A 155 17.76 8.52 0.86
CA GLN A 155 18.68 7.88 1.82
C GLN A 155 17.94 7.32 3.05
N LEU A 156 16.66 7.66 3.22
CA LEU A 156 15.82 7.29 4.35
C LEU A 156 15.04 6.00 4.07
N SER A 157 14.74 5.23 5.12
CA SER A 157 13.78 4.13 5.05
C SER A 157 12.35 4.65 4.81
N GLY A 158 11.40 3.78 4.42
CA GLY A 158 9.99 4.14 4.23
C GLY A 158 9.38 4.80 5.47
N GLY A 159 9.55 4.19 6.63
CA GLY A 159 9.05 4.74 7.90
C GLY A 159 9.73 6.05 8.30
N GLN A 160 11.05 6.21 8.05
CA GLN A 160 11.73 7.49 8.30
C GLN A 160 11.21 8.60 7.39
N ARG A 161 10.97 8.33 6.10
CA ARG A 161 10.37 9.29 5.16
C ARG A 161 8.99 9.73 5.62
N GLN A 162 8.17 8.77 6.06
CA GLN A 162 6.84 9.06 6.59
C GLN A 162 6.91 9.97 7.82
N ARG A 163 7.80 9.68 8.77
CA ARG A 163 8.01 10.52 9.96
C ARG A 163 8.51 11.93 9.59
N VAL A 164 9.36 12.06 8.57
CA VAL A 164 9.80 13.37 8.04
C VAL A 164 8.61 14.14 7.44
N MET A 165 7.74 13.48 6.67
CA MET A 165 6.54 14.10 6.09
C MET A 165 5.56 14.55 7.17
N ILE A 166 5.39 13.75 8.23
CA ILE A 166 4.59 14.14 9.41
C ILE A 166 5.20 15.36 10.11
N ALA A 167 6.53 15.36 10.33
CA ALA A 167 7.23 16.51 10.92
C ALA A 167 7.04 17.78 10.08
N MET A 168 7.10 17.68 8.74
CA MET A 168 6.85 18.78 7.81
C MET A 168 5.40 19.31 7.94
N ALA A 169 4.42 18.43 7.99
CA ALA A 169 3.01 18.83 8.13
C ALA A 169 2.72 19.50 9.47
N LEU A 170 3.41 19.07 10.54
CA LEU A 170 3.23 19.59 11.91
C LEU A 170 4.13 20.80 12.25
N ALA A 171 4.98 21.25 11.32
CA ALA A 171 6.00 22.27 11.59
C ALA A 171 5.41 23.61 12.09
N LEU A 172 4.24 24.00 11.60
CA LEU A 172 3.55 25.24 11.97
C LEU A 172 2.40 25.03 12.96
N GLU A 173 2.30 23.84 13.58
CA GLU A 173 1.33 23.50 14.60
C GLU A 173 -0.13 23.72 14.17
N PRO A 174 -0.61 23.01 13.11
CA PRO A 174 -1.93 23.20 12.54
C PRO A 174 -3.04 22.84 13.52
N GLU A 175 -4.22 23.47 13.35
CA GLU A 175 -5.44 23.16 14.09
C GLU A 175 -6.16 21.93 13.49
N ILE A 176 -6.03 21.73 12.18
CA ILE A 176 -6.61 20.60 11.45
C ILE A 176 -5.50 19.90 10.66
N LEU A 177 -5.38 18.59 10.85
CA LEU A 177 -4.51 17.73 10.09
C LEU A 177 -5.34 16.82 9.18
N ILE A 178 -5.13 16.91 7.88
CA ILE A 178 -5.68 15.98 6.89
C ILE A 178 -4.60 14.91 6.66
N ALA A 179 -4.88 13.67 6.99
CA ALA A 179 -3.99 12.54 6.78
C ALA A 179 -4.55 11.65 5.66
N ASP A 180 -4.05 11.86 4.43
CA ASP A 180 -4.49 11.10 3.26
C ASP A 180 -3.65 9.84 3.12
N GLU A 181 -4.23 8.72 3.53
CA GLU A 181 -3.58 7.39 3.57
C GLU A 181 -2.17 7.43 4.20
N PRO A 182 -2.03 7.94 5.43
CA PRO A 182 -0.71 8.24 6.01
C PRO A 182 0.15 7.00 6.27
N THR A 183 -0.37 5.81 6.04
CA THR A 183 0.28 4.53 6.33
C THR A 183 0.38 3.61 5.12
N THR A 184 -0.02 4.07 3.93
CA THR A 184 0.10 3.30 2.69
C THR A 184 1.56 2.92 2.42
N ALA A 185 1.80 1.71 1.97
CA ALA A 185 3.11 1.11 1.72
C ALA A 185 4.00 0.88 2.97
N LEU A 186 3.43 0.97 4.17
CA LEU A 186 4.09 0.56 5.42
C LEU A 186 3.60 -0.82 5.87
N ASP A 187 4.45 -1.56 6.57
CA ASP A 187 4.02 -2.78 7.24
C ASP A 187 3.10 -2.49 8.44
N VAL A 188 2.31 -3.48 8.86
CA VAL A 188 1.26 -3.35 9.87
C VAL A 188 1.77 -2.79 11.21
N MET A 189 3.01 -3.15 11.61
CA MET A 189 3.59 -2.65 12.86
C MET A 189 3.93 -1.16 12.76
N LEU A 190 4.55 -0.74 11.66
CA LEU A 190 4.84 0.67 11.41
C LEU A 190 3.56 1.50 11.22
N GLN A 191 2.52 0.95 10.59
CA GLN A 191 1.22 1.61 10.47
C GLN A 191 0.64 1.96 11.85
N THR A 192 0.63 0.99 12.75
CA THR A 192 0.15 1.19 14.11
C THR A 192 0.98 2.24 14.85
N GLN A 193 2.31 2.17 14.77
CA GLN A 193 3.20 3.15 15.41
C GLN A 193 2.96 4.58 14.91
N ILE A 194 2.75 4.76 13.60
CA ILE A 194 2.49 6.08 13.01
C ILE A 194 1.13 6.63 13.46
N LEU A 195 0.08 5.82 13.49
CA LEU A 195 -1.24 6.28 13.92
C LEU A 195 -1.32 6.51 15.43
N ASP A 196 -0.67 5.68 16.25
CA ASP A 196 -0.54 5.94 17.69
C ASP A 196 0.20 7.28 17.96
N LEU A 197 1.25 7.55 17.17
CA LEU A 197 1.96 8.83 17.22
C LEU A 197 1.03 10.00 16.83
N LEU A 198 0.31 9.90 15.72
CA LEU A 198 -0.63 10.95 15.28
C LEU A 198 -1.73 11.18 16.32
N LYS A 199 -2.30 10.12 16.91
CA LYS A 199 -3.33 10.23 17.97
C LYS A 199 -2.79 10.89 19.23
N LYS A 200 -1.56 10.55 19.63
CA LYS A 200 -0.87 11.21 20.76
C LYS A 200 -0.67 12.71 20.50
N LEU A 201 -0.16 13.07 19.32
CA LEU A 201 0.07 14.47 18.95
C LEU A 201 -1.24 15.24 18.81
N GLN A 202 -2.29 14.61 18.28
CA GLN A 202 -3.64 15.16 18.21
C GLN A 202 -4.15 15.56 19.61
N GLN A 203 -4.06 14.64 20.57
CA GLN A 203 -4.50 14.89 21.95
C GLN A 203 -3.67 15.98 22.64
N GLN A 204 -2.35 15.95 22.47
CA GLN A 204 -1.45 16.93 23.10
C GLN A 204 -1.67 18.35 22.58
N ARG A 205 -2.05 18.51 21.31
CA ARG A 205 -2.20 19.81 20.64
C ARG A 205 -3.66 20.23 20.45
N ASN A 206 -4.62 19.45 20.96
CA ASN A 206 -6.06 19.65 20.75
C ASN A 206 -6.43 19.79 19.25
N MET A 207 -5.70 19.10 18.38
CA MET A 207 -5.81 19.20 16.93
C MET A 207 -6.96 18.31 16.43
N ALA A 208 -7.76 18.81 15.47
CA ALA A 208 -8.73 17.98 14.77
C ALA A 208 -8.04 17.19 13.65
N MET A 209 -8.54 16.00 13.30
CA MET A 209 -7.95 15.17 12.25
C MET A 209 -9.01 14.65 11.28
N ILE A 210 -8.72 14.76 9.97
CA ILE A 210 -9.43 14.04 8.92
C ILE A 210 -8.52 12.90 8.50
N LEU A 211 -8.93 11.66 8.76
CA LEU A 211 -8.19 10.45 8.41
C LEU A 211 -8.81 9.80 7.17
N ILE A 212 -8.11 9.83 6.04
CA ILE A 212 -8.50 9.08 4.85
C ILE A 212 -7.77 7.74 4.89
N SER A 213 -8.52 6.65 4.82
CA SER A 213 -7.96 5.31 4.82
C SER A 213 -8.87 4.32 4.12
N HIS A 214 -8.29 3.32 3.47
CA HIS A 214 -8.97 2.13 2.98
C HIS A 214 -8.91 0.98 3.99
N ASP A 215 -8.12 1.10 5.06
CA ASP A 215 -8.02 0.11 6.12
C ASP A 215 -9.03 0.42 7.25
N LEU A 216 -10.14 -0.30 7.22
CA LEU A 216 -11.23 -0.13 8.16
C LEU A 216 -10.87 -0.54 9.60
N ASN A 217 -9.89 -1.40 9.78
CA ASN A 217 -9.40 -1.78 11.10
C ASN A 217 -8.72 -0.60 11.79
N LEU A 218 -7.92 0.15 11.03
CA LEU A 218 -7.29 1.38 11.51
C LEU A 218 -8.35 2.45 11.80
N VAL A 219 -9.36 2.58 10.91
CA VAL A 219 -10.47 3.52 11.13
C VAL A 219 -11.23 3.19 12.41
N LYS A 220 -11.59 1.92 12.63
CA LYS A 220 -12.29 1.47 13.86
C LYS A 220 -11.53 1.84 15.13
N ARG A 221 -10.19 1.84 15.09
CA ARG A 221 -9.34 2.12 16.26
C ARG A 221 -9.11 3.60 16.52
N TYR A 222 -8.97 4.41 15.48
CA TYR A 222 -8.46 5.78 15.62
C TYR A 222 -9.49 6.88 15.35
N ALA A 223 -10.62 6.58 14.72
CA ALA A 223 -11.63 7.57 14.39
C ALA A 223 -12.74 7.66 15.48
N ASP A 224 -13.39 8.80 15.52
CA ASP A 224 -14.56 9.07 16.37
C ASP A 224 -15.84 9.04 15.53
N GLN A 225 -15.75 9.53 14.28
CA GLN A 225 -16.82 9.58 13.28
C GLN A 225 -16.32 9.00 11.96
N VAL A 226 -17.23 8.40 11.21
CA VAL A 226 -16.96 7.83 9.88
C VAL A 226 -17.90 8.40 8.85
N LEU A 227 -17.34 8.73 7.70
CA LEU A 227 -18.05 9.13 6.49
C LEU A 227 -17.70 8.13 5.39
N VAL A 228 -18.69 7.39 4.92
CA VAL A 228 -18.55 6.37 3.87
C VAL A 228 -18.88 7.00 2.54
N LEU A 229 -17.90 7.01 1.62
CA LEU A 229 -18.02 7.58 0.28
C LEU A 229 -18.06 6.48 -0.78
N ASN A 230 -19.00 6.59 -1.70
CA ASN A 230 -19.12 5.73 -2.87
C ASN A 230 -19.42 6.57 -4.11
N GLN A 231 -18.61 6.43 -5.17
CA GLN A 231 -18.80 7.12 -6.45
C GLN A 231 -19.14 8.62 -6.32
N GLY A 232 -18.44 9.31 -5.43
CA GLY A 232 -18.60 10.74 -5.17
C GLY A 232 -19.77 11.11 -4.26
N LYS A 233 -20.52 10.16 -3.70
CA LYS A 233 -21.65 10.42 -2.80
C LYS A 233 -21.40 9.88 -1.41
N VAL A 234 -22.02 10.52 -0.43
CA VAL A 234 -22.05 10.01 0.95
C VAL A 234 -23.11 8.90 1.02
N GLU A 235 -22.65 7.66 1.21
CA GLU A 235 -23.53 6.51 1.42
C GLU A 235 -24.06 6.44 2.86
N GLU A 236 -23.16 6.71 3.80
CA GLU A 236 -23.50 6.62 5.21
C GLU A 236 -22.54 7.49 6.04
N GLN A 237 -23.04 8.07 7.13
CA GLN A 237 -22.26 8.84 8.09
C GLN A 237 -22.77 8.54 9.51
N GLY A 238 -21.85 8.38 10.46
CA GLY A 238 -22.19 8.13 11.86
C GLY A 238 -20.96 7.92 12.74
N THR A 239 -21.21 7.57 13.98
CA THR A 239 -20.17 7.15 14.93
C THR A 239 -19.58 5.79 14.51
N ILE A 240 -18.41 5.46 15.07
CA ILE A 240 -17.79 4.14 14.86
C ILE A 240 -18.76 3.01 15.13
N SER A 241 -19.49 3.04 16.25
CA SER A 241 -20.45 1.98 16.60
C SER A 241 -21.61 1.88 15.61
N GLU A 242 -22.14 3.01 15.14
CA GLU A 242 -23.26 2.99 14.18
C GLU A 242 -22.83 2.37 12.85
N ILE A 243 -21.65 2.75 12.34
CA ILE A 243 -21.17 2.28 11.03
C ILE A 243 -20.68 0.82 11.10
N PHE A 244 -19.93 0.44 12.13
CA PHE A 244 -19.29 -0.89 12.20
C PHE A 244 -20.18 -1.98 12.78
N ASP A 245 -21.09 -1.64 13.72
CA ASP A 245 -21.91 -2.63 14.39
C ASP A 245 -23.34 -2.69 13.80
N GLN A 246 -23.81 -1.61 13.15
CA GLN A 246 -25.16 -1.48 12.57
C GLN A 246 -25.14 -0.74 11.24
N PRO A 247 -24.41 -1.23 10.22
CA PRO A 247 -24.41 -0.62 8.90
C PRO A 247 -25.82 -0.61 8.30
N LYS A 248 -26.20 0.48 7.63
CA LYS A 248 -27.56 0.68 7.09
C LYS A 248 -27.64 0.43 5.59
N THR A 249 -26.49 0.50 4.89
CA THR A 249 -26.46 0.32 3.43
C THR A 249 -25.73 -0.96 3.05
N GLU A 250 -26.19 -1.60 2.00
CA GLU A 250 -25.53 -2.79 1.44
C GLU A 250 -24.08 -2.51 1.05
N TYR A 251 -23.77 -1.29 0.59
CA TYR A 251 -22.41 -0.89 0.26
C TYR A 251 -21.52 -0.89 1.50
N THR A 252 -21.99 -0.29 2.61
CA THR A 252 -21.24 -0.27 3.88
C THR A 252 -21.04 -1.69 4.43
N GLU A 253 -22.07 -2.55 4.39
CA GLU A 253 -21.94 -3.95 4.78
C GLU A 253 -20.89 -4.69 3.95
N ASN A 254 -20.91 -4.50 2.63
CA ASN A 254 -19.94 -5.10 1.72
C ASN A 254 -18.51 -4.58 1.96
N LEU A 255 -18.37 -3.28 2.24
CA LEU A 255 -17.08 -2.64 2.56
C LEU A 255 -16.50 -3.18 3.88
N LEU A 256 -17.36 -3.36 4.89
CA LEU A 256 -16.98 -3.92 6.21
C LEU A 256 -16.73 -5.42 6.18
N ASN A 257 -17.22 -6.11 5.18
CA ASN A 257 -17.08 -7.56 5.09
C ASN A 257 -15.61 -7.95 4.79
N HIS A 258 -14.89 -8.39 5.82
CA HIS A 258 -13.49 -8.84 5.73
C HIS A 258 -13.32 -10.29 5.25
N ASN A 259 -14.40 -10.96 4.83
CA ASN A 259 -14.33 -12.36 4.45
C ASN A 259 -13.78 -12.53 3.02
N PHE A 260 -12.49 -12.80 2.91
CA PHE A 260 -11.85 -13.20 1.65
C PHE A 260 -12.09 -14.67 1.28
N GLY A 261 -12.78 -15.43 2.13
CA GLY A 261 -12.96 -16.88 2.01
C GLY A 261 -11.83 -17.67 2.69
N GLN A 262 -11.70 -18.93 2.32
CA GLN A 262 -10.70 -19.85 2.90
C GLN A 262 -9.79 -20.40 1.81
N ALA A 263 -8.55 -20.73 2.18
CA ALA A 263 -7.61 -21.43 1.32
C ALA A 263 -8.19 -22.79 0.89
N LEU A 264 -7.84 -23.23 -0.32
CA LEU A 264 -8.27 -24.53 -0.84
C LEU A 264 -7.67 -25.67 0.01
N VAL A 265 -8.46 -26.72 0.21
CA VAL A 265 -7.94 -27.99 0.72
C VAL A 265 -7.35 -28.75 -0.48
N LEU A 266 -6.10 -29.14 -0.37
CA LEU A 266 -5.35 -29.77 -1.46
C LEU A 266 -5.08 -31.23 -1.14
N GLU A 267 -5.14 -32.08 -2.17
CA GLU A 267 -4.63 -33.44 -2.12
C GLU A 267 -3.09 -33.45 -2.11
N PRO A 268 -2.46 -34.47 -1.52
CA PRO A 268 -1.01 -34.62 -1.56
C PRO A 268 -0.50 -34.65 -3.00
N ALA A 269 0.52 -33.85 -3.28
CA ALA A 269 1.10 -33.71 -4.62
C ALA A 269 2.63 -33.79 -4.56
N GLU A 270 3.28 -33.85 -5.72
CA GLU A 270 4.74 -33.86 -5.82
C GLU A 270 5.33 -32.49 -5.44
N THR A 271 6.57 -32.49 -4.97
CA THR A 271 7.31 -31.26 -4.68
C THR A 271 7.65 -30.55 -5.97
N LEU A 272 7.15 -29.31 -6.13
CA LEU A 272 7.43 -28.45 -7.27
C LEU A 272 8.71 -27.64 -7.08
N LEU A 273 8.88 -27.05 -5.89
CA LEU A 273 10.02 -26.21 -5.54
C LEU A 273 10.55 -26.60 -4.16
N ARG A 274 11.87 -26.68 -4.04
CA ARG A 274 12.56 -26.90 -2.77
C ARG A 274 13.75 -25.95 -2.68
N LEU A 275 13.89 -25.27 -1.56
CA LEU A 275 15.07 -24.47 -1.22
C LEU A 275 15.83 -25.21 -0.12
N GLU A 276 17.17 -25.25 -0.26
CA GLU A 276 18.07 -25.83 0.73
C GLU A 276 19.18 -24.83 1.05
N ASN A 277 19.17 -24.30 2.26
CA ASN A 277 20.15 -23.36 2.80
C ASN A 277 20.36 -22.14 1.91
N VAL A 278 19.27 -21.60 1.33
CA VAL A 278 19.35 -20.47 0.38
C VAL A 278 19.69 -19.18 1.12
N THR A 279 20.77 -18.53 0.69
CA THR A 279 21.24 -17.26 1.25
C THR A 279 21.40 -16.22 0.16
N VAL A 280 20.84 -15.01 0.40
CA VAL A 280 20.90 -13.87 -0.52
C VAL A 280 21.71 -12.75 0.09
N LYS A 281 22.74 -12.30 -0.64
CA LYS A 281 23.69 -11.26 -0.18
C LYS A 281 23.83 -10.16 -1.22
N TYR A 282 23.76 -8.91 -0.79
CA TYR A 282 24.04 -7.74 -1.63
C TYR A 282 25.41 -7.16 -1.31
N PRO A 283 26.28 -6.94 -2.33
CA PRO A 283 27.58 -6.32 -2.11
C PRO A 283 27.44 -4.83 -1.81
N ILE A 284 28.00 -4.38 -0.69
CA ILE A 284 28.11 -2.96 -0.36
C ILE A 284 29.47 -2.47 -0.90
N LYS A 285 29.39 -1.64 -1.94
CA LYS A 285 30.57 -1.06 -2.60
C LYS A 285 30.94 0.27 -1.96
N HIS A 286 32.22 0.46 -1.66
CA HIS A 286 32.75 1.71 -1.09
C HIS A 286 33.92 2.26 -1.91
N GLY A 287 34.05 3.60 -1.93
CA GLY A 287 35.15 4.33 -2.53
C GLY A 287 35.12 4.49 -4.03
N LEU A 288 36.08 5.26 -4.59
CA LEU A 288 36.19 5.58 -6.03
C LEU A 288 36.33 4.34 -6.93
N PHE A 289 36.84 3.22 -6.41
CA PHE A 289 37.09 1.99 -7.17
C PHE A 289 35.98 0.94 -7.00
N ASN A 290 34.81 1.31 -6.41
CA ASN A 290 33.68 0.38 -6.24
C ASN A 290 34.05 -0.99 -5.60
N GLN A 291 35.03 -1.02 -4.68
CA GLN A 291 35.44 -2.26 -4.03
C GLN A 291 34.38 -2.73 -3.04
N VAL A 292 34.08 -4.03 -3.10
CA VAL A 292 33.14 -4.66 -2.15
C VAL A 292 33.82 -4.79 -0.79
N LYS A 293 33.39 -4.02 0.21
CA LYS A 293 33.91 -4.11 1.59
C LYS A 293 33.12 -5.05 2.48
N HIS A 294 31.79 -5.05 2.30
CA HIS A 294 30.87 -5.85 3.12
C HIS A 294 29.73 -6.36 2.26
N TYR A 295 29.08 -7.41 2.75
CA TYR A 295 27.82 -7.90 2.19
C TYR A 295 26.69 -7.65 3.18
N LYS A 296 25.58 -7.11 2.70
CA LYS A 296 24.33 -7.06 3.45
C LYS A 296 23.57 -8.36 3.16
N VAL A 297 23.35 -9.17 4.19
CA VAL A 297 22.52 -10.38 4.08
C VAL A 297 21.06 -9.94 4.02
N ALA A 298 20.35 -10.36 2.99
CA ALA A 298 18.93 -10.05 2.78
C ALA A 298 18.02 -11.26 3.09
N ALA A 299 18.53 -12.49 2.92
CA ALA A 299 17.89 -13.73 3.36
C ALA A 299 19.00 -14.71 3.76
N GLU A 300 18.87 -15.38 4.89
CA GLU A 300 19.91 -16.21 5.48
C GLU A 300 19.39 -17.63 5.73
N ALA A 301 20.05 -18.63 5.13
CA ALA A 301 19.83 -20.06 5.36
C ALA A 301 18.33 -20.45 5.29
N ILE A 302 17.67 -20.13 4.17
CA ILE A 302 16.25 -20.39 3.99
C ILE A 302 16.04 -21.80 3.46
N ASP A 303 15.23 -22.57 4.19
CA ASP A 303 14.72 -23.87 3.79
C ASP A 303 13.20 -23.80 3.60
N LEU A 304 12.69 -24.31 2.48
CA LEU A 304 11.25 -24.44 2.23
C LEU A 304 10.95 -25.55 1.22
N SER A 305 9.72 -26.03 1.25
CA SER A 305 9.18 -26.89 0.20
C SER A 305 7.77 -26.45 -0.18
N LEU A 306 7.51 -26.39 -1.50
CA LEU A 306 6.23 -26.06 -2.10
C LEU A 306 5.77 -27.23 -2.97
N MET A 307 4.57 -27.71 -2.74
CA MET A 307 3.96 -28.77 -3.54
C MET A 307 3.29 -28.21 -4.78
N GLN A 308 3.07 -29.04 -5.79
CA GLN A 308 2.32 -28.62 -6.99
C GLN A 308 0.88 -28.24 -6.59
N GLY A 309 0.40 -27.11 -7.11
CA GLY A 309 -0.91 -26.54 -6.78
C GLY A 309 -0.99 -25.87 -5.40
N GLU A 310 0.07 -25.89 -4.58
CA GLU A 310 0.10 -25.26 -3.25
C GLU A 310 0.39 -23.75 -3.33
N ALA A 311 -0.19 -22.98 -2.42
CA ALA A 311 0.15 -21.59 -2.21
C ALA A 311 0.88 -21.41 -0.87
N LEU A 312 2.08 -20.84 -0.91
CA LEU A 312 2.88 -20.45 0.24
C LEU A 312 2.81 -18.95 0.45
N GLY A 313 2.35 -18.51 1.61
CA GLY A 313 2.41 -17.11 2.03
C GLY A 313 3.77 -16.78 2.64
N ILE A 314 4.37 -15.67 2.26
CA ILE A 314 5.58 -15.13 2.91
C ILE A 314 5.21 -13.77 3.52
N VAL A 315 5.34 -13.66 4.83
CA VAL A 315 4.98 -12.47 5.61
C VAL A 315 6.16 -11.97 6.45
N GLY A 316 6.10 -10.72 6.89
CA GLY A 316 7.10 -10.07 7.74
C GLY A 316 7.22 -8.59 7.44
N GLU A 317 8.00 -7.86 8.24
CA GLU A 317 8.24 -6.42 8.08
C GLU A 317 8.89 -6.05 6.75
N SER A 318 8.77 -4.77 6.38
CA SER A 318 9.51 -4.21 5.25
C SER A 318 11.02 -4.34 5.49
N GLY A 319 11.74 -4.85 4.49
CA GLY A 319 13.17 -5.10 4.61
C GLY A 319 13.55 -6.43 5.27
N SER A 320 12.61 -7.31 5.65
CA SER A 320 12.91 -8.64 6.20
C SER A 320 13.47 -9.64 5.18
N GLY A 321 13.51 -9.27 3.87
CA GLY A 321 14.15 -10.08 2.83
C GLY A 321 13.19 -10.80 1.88
N LYS A 322 11.87 -10.68 2.03
CA LYS A 322 10.83 -11.36 1.23
C LYS A 322 11.02 -11.21 -0.29
N SER A 323 11.07 -9.96 -0.76
CA SER A 323 11.26 -9.68 -2.20
C SER A 323 12.64 -10.12 -2.69
N SER A 324 13.68 -10.05 -1.85
CA SER A 324 15.01 -10.57 -2.20
C SER A 324 14.99 -12.08 -2.40
N LEU A 325 14.27 -12.80 -1.53
CA LEU A 325 14.06 -14.25 -1.68
C LEU A 325 13.27 -14.56 -2.96
N ALA A 326 12.20 -13.83 -3.24
CA ALA A 326 11.41 -13.95 -4.48
C ALA A 326 12.28 -13.77 -5.74
N LEU A 327 13.12 -12.73 -5.77
CA LEU A 327 14.05 -12.48 -6.88
C LEU A 327 15.11 -13.58 -7.03
N ALA A 328 15.60 -14.16 -5.93
CA ALA A 328 16.53 -15.28 -5.96
C ALA A 328 15.87 -16.54 -6.53
N ILE A 329 14.65 -16.88 -6.09
CA ILE A 329 13.87 -18.01 -6.62
C ILE A 329 13.60 -17.81 -8.13
N ALA A 330 13.26 -16.60 -8.56
CA ALA A 330 13.09 -16.25 -9.97
C ALA A 330 14.41 -16.20 -10.76
N ARG A 331 15.57 -16.43 -10.12
CA ARG A 331 16.91 -16.36 -10.74
C ARG A 331 17.17 -15.00 -11.41
N LEU A 332 16.68 -13.93 -10.81
CA LEU A 332 16.95 -12.54 -11.23
C LEU A 332 18.14 -11.95 -10.47
N ILE A 333 18.46 -12.47 -9.30
CA ILE A 333 19.65 -12.17 -8.52
C ILE A 333 20.38 -13.46 -8.13
N ALA A 334 21.64 -13.36 -7.80
CA ALA A 334 22.44 -14.49 -7.35
C ALA A 334 22.12 -14.85 -5.89
N SER A 335 22.20 -16.16 -5.58
CA SER A 335 22.05 -16.71 -4.24
C SER A 335 23.04 -17.84 -4.03
N GLU A 336 23.36 -18.13 -2.76
CA GLU A 336 24.06 -19.35 -2.33
C GLU A 336 23.02 -20.40 -1.93
N GLY A 337 23.41 -21.69 -1.83
CA GLY A 337 22.50 -22.80 -1.55
C GLY A 337 21.79 -23.30 -2.81
N ASP A 338 20.86 -24.25 -2.65
CA ASP A 338 20.22 -24.94 -3.77
C ASP A 338 18.77 -24.51 -3.96
N ILE A 339 18.40 -24.19 -5.20
CA ILE A 339 17.03 -23.86 -5.61
C ILE A 339 16.57 -24.94 -6.59
N ILE A 340 15.88 -25.94 -6.09
CA ILE A 340 15.47 -27.10 -6.86
C ILE A 340 14.03 -26.92 -7.36
N PHE A 341 13.86 -26.70 -8.66
CA PHE A 341 12.57 -26.57 -9.33
C PHE A 341 12.35 -27.76 -10.26
N GLN A 342 11.30 -28.56 -10.04
CA GLN A 342 11.02 -29.79 -10.80
C GLN A 342 12.25 -30.73 -10.90
N GLY A 343 12.99 -30.90 -9.84
CA GLY A 343 14.20 -31.72 -9.78
C GLY A 343 15.46 -31.10 -10.39
N ASN A 344 15.40 -29.90 -10.93
CA ASN A 344 16.55 -29.18 -11.49
C ASN A 344 17.04 -28.12 -10.49
N ASP A 345 18.30 -28.15 -10.11
CA ASP A 345 18.91 -27.09 -9.34
C ASP A 345 19.17 -25.86 -10.23
N LEU A 346 18.36 -24.82 -10.05
CA LEU A 346 18.41 -23.60 -10.85
C LEU A 346 19.73 -22.84 -10.66
N ASN A 347 20.42 -23.00 -9.53
CA ASN A 347 21.68 -22.30 -9.26
C ASN A 347 22.85 -22.86 -10.07
N GLN A 348 22.78 -24.13 -10.49
CA GLN A 348 23.79 -24.77 -11.33
C GLN A 348 23.56 -24.53 -12.82
N LEU A 349 22.38 -24.04 -13.23
CA LEU A 349 22.05 -23.81 -14.63
C LEU A 349 22.63 -22.50 -15.15
N ASN A 350 23.21 -22.54 -16.36
CA ASN A 350 23.57 -21.33 -17.08
C ASN A 350 22.33 -20.70 -17.76
N GLN A 351 22.48 -19.47 -18.27
CA GLN A 351 21.36 -18.69 -18.86
C GLN A 351 20.68 -19.41 -20.04
N LYS A 352 21.41 -20.18 -20.84
CA LYS A 352 20.83 -20.93 -21.98
C LYS A 352 19.94 -22.09 -21.50
N GLN A 353 20.38 -22.79 -20.43
CA GLN A 353 19.63 -23.89 -19.81
C GLN A 353 18.43 -23.38 -19.02
N LEU A 354 18.56 -22.22 -18.36
CA LEU A 354 17.51 -21.60 -17.56
C LEU A 354 16.36 -21.01 -18.43
N ARG A 355 16.69 -20.53 -19.66
CA ARG A 355 15.73 -19.86 -20.53
C ARG A 355 14.46 -20.66 -20.84
N PRO A 356 14.50 -21.96 -21.17
CA PRO A 356 13.26 -22.75 -21.37
C PRO A 356 12.43 -22.88 -20.09
N LEU A 357 13.06 -23.01 -18.93
CA LEU A 357 12.38 -23.18 -17.64
C LEU A 357 11.70 -21.90 -17.17
N ARG A 358 12.14 -20.72 -17.60
CA ARG A 358 11.55 -19.44 -17.20
C ARG A 358 10.08 -19.30 -17.57
N SER A 359 9.57 -20.06 -18.53
CA SER A 359 8.13 -20.09 -18.83
C SER A 359 7.34 -20.79 -17.72
N ASP A 360 7.94 -21.75 -17.02
CA ASP A 360 7.28 -22.57 -16.03
C ASP A 360 7.20 -21.89 -14.66
N PHE A 361 8.05 -20.87 -14.40
CA PHE A 361 7.96 -20.01 -13.24
C PHE A 361 8.01 -18.54 -13.64
N GLN A 362 7.06 -17.78 -13.15
CA GLN A 362 6.87 -16.36 -13.49
C GLN A 362 6.83 -15.52 -12.22
N ILE A 363 7.13 -14.23 -12.35
CA ILE A 363 7.04 -13.27 -11.25
C ILE A 363 6.14 -12.09 -11.65
N VAL A 364 5.27 -11.68 -10.73
CA VAL A 364 4.47 -10.46 -10.79
C VAL A 364 4.97 -9.53 -9.68
N PHE A 365 5.46 -8.37 -10.06
CA PHE A 365 6.07 -7.39 -9.16
C PHE A 365 5.02 -6.54 -8.44
N GLN A 366 5.42 -5.96 -7.33
CA GLN A 366 4.61 -5.14 -6.42
C GLN A 366 3.91 -3.96 -7.12
N ASP A 367 4.61 -3.24 -7.99
CA ASP A 367 4.07 -2.09 -8.70
C ASP A 367 3.81 -2.39 -10.17
N PRO A 368 2.54 -2.53 -10.60
CA PRO A 368 2.20 -2.74 -12.00
C PRO A 368 2.61 -1.58 -12.90
N LEU A 369 2.62 -0.32 -12.40
CA LEU A 369 2.99 0.84 -13.20
C LEU A 369 4.45 0.79 -13.63
N SER A 370 5.33 0.42 -12.71
CA SER A 370 6.76 0.29 -13.03
C SER A 370 7.09 -0.98 -13.83
N SER A 371 6.25 -2.02 -13.72
CA SER A 371 6.48 -3.32 -14.37
C SER A 371 5.89 -3.43 -15.78
N LEU A 372 4.90 -2.59 -16.13
CA LEU A 372 4.28 -2.54 -17.45
C LEU A 372 4.86 -1.38 -18.27
N ASN A 373 5.31 -1.65 -19.48
CA ASN A 373 5.82 -0.59 -20.36
C ASN A 373 4.67 0.36 -20.77
N PRO A 374 4.69 1.65 -20.36
CA PRO A 374 3.58 2.58 -20.61
C PRO A 374 3.39 2.93 -22.10
N ARG A 375 4.37 2.59 -22.97
CA ARG A 375 4.33 2.84 -24.41
C ARG A 375 3.80 1.65 -25.22
N MET A 376 3.48 0.54 -24.55
CA MET A 376 2.97 -0.68 -25.18
C MET A 376 1.47 -0.83 -24.84
N THR A 377 0.71 -1.36 -25.81
CA THR A 377 -0.68 -1.77 -25.56
C THR A 377 -0.70 -3.05 -24.71
N VAL A 378 -1.85 -3.33 -24.09
CA VAL A 378 -2.07 -4.57 -23.32
C VAL A 378 -1.76 -5.82 -24.16
N GLU A 379 -2.17 -5.85 -25.45
CA GLU A 379 -1.83 -6.95 -26.37
C GLU A 379 -0.32 -7.12 -26.52
N GLN A 380 0.40 -6.02 -26.66
CA GLN A 380 1.86 -6.06 -26.82
C GLN A 380 2.55 -6.55 -25.54
N ILE A 381 2.08 -6.10 -24.38
CA ILE A 381 2.62 -6.47 -23.07
C ILE A 381 2.40 -7.97 -22.80
N ILE A 382 1.18 -8.47 -22.98
CA ILE A 382 0.85 -9.87 -22.72
C ILE A 382 1.55 -10.77 -23.75
N GLY A 383 1.57 -10.36 -25.01
CA GLY A 383 2.16 -11.13 -26.10
C GLY A 383 3.70 -11.16 -26.13
N GLU A 384 4.39 -10.35 -25.32
CA GLU A 384 5.86 -10.23 -25.37
C GLU A 384 6.56 -11.57 -25.15
N GLY A 385 6.17 -12.33 -24.13
CA GLY A 385 6.74 -13.64 -23.85
C GLY A 385 6.45 -14.69 -24.93
N LEU A 386 5.31 -14.61 -25.60
CA LEU A 386 4.92 -15.51 -26.67
C LEU A 386 5.73 -15.28 -27.96
N LYS A 387 6.14 -14.03 -28.23
CA LYS A 387 6.97 -13.69 -29.40
C LYS A 387 8.34 -14.36 -29.40
N LEU A 388 8.82 -14.79 -28.22
CA LEU A 388 10.05 -15.55 -28.07
C LEU A 388 9.90 -17.03 -28.47
N ARG A 389 8.66 -17.49 -28.65
CA ARG A 389 8.32 -18.82 -29.12
C ARG A 389 7.97 -18.74 -30.61
N SER A 390 8.38 -19.74 -31.41
CA SER A 390 8.12 -19.79 -32.85
C SER A 390 6.65 -20.18 -33.13
N ILE A 391 5.69 -19.30 -32.74
CA ILE A 391 4.25 -19.50 -32.95
C ILE A 391 3.68 -18.42 -33.88
N SER A 392 2.60 -18.74 -34.59
CA SER A 392 1.97 -17.82 -35.54
C SER A 392 1.33 -16.62 -34.84
N LYS A 393 1.27 -15.48 -35.51
CA LYS A 393 0.64 -14.26 -34.98
C LYS A 393 -0.85 -14.49 -34.60
N ALA A 394 -1.58 -15.26 -35.42
CA ALA A 394 -2.96 -15.60 -35.15
C ALA A 394 -3.11 -16.37 -33.81
N LEU A 395 -2.24 -17.35 -33.55
CA LEU A 395 -2.25 -18.11 -32.31
C LEU A 395 -1.89 -17.23 -31.08
N ILE A 396 -0.97 -16.26 -31.28
CA ILE A 396 -0.65 -15.28 -30.23
C ILE A 396 -1.90 -14.49 -29.84
N THR A 397 -2.63 -13.95 -30.83
CA THR A 397 -3.87 -13.18 -30.57
C THR A 397 -4.91 -14.03 -29.84
N THR A 398 -5.17 -15.26 -30.28
CA THR A 398 -6.09 -16.17 -29.59
C THR A 398 -5.70 -16.42 -28.14
N LYS A 399 -4.42 -16.70 -27.86
CA LYS A 399 -3.92 -16.91 -26.49
C LYS A 399 -4.06 -15.64 -25.62
N ILE A 400 -3.89 -14.45 -26.20
CA ILE A 400 -4.10 -13.19 -25.47
C ILE A 400 -5.57 -13.01 -25.12
N GLU A 401 -6.49 -13.27 -26.03
CA GLU A 401 -7.94 -13.18 -25.78
C GLU A 401 -8.41 -14.18 -24.73
N GLU A 402 -7.91 -15.42 -24.78
CA GLU A 402 -8.15 -16.45 -23.78
C GLU A 402 -7.69 -16.01 -22.39
N VAL A 403 -6.47 -15.48 -22.25
CA VAL A 403 -5.94 -15.08 -20.95
C VAL A 403 -6.60 -13.82 -20.41
N LEU A 404 -6.99 -12.86 -21.29
CA LEU A 404 -7.78 -11.70 -20.88
C LEU A 404 -9.11 -12.13 -20.27
N SER A 405 -9.80 -13.08 -20.91
CA SER A 405 -11.04 -13.67 -20.37
C SER A 405 -10.78 -14.39 -19.03
N LYS A 406 -9.69 -15.15 -18.91
CA LYS A 406 -9.30 -15.82 -17.64
C LYS A 406 -9.11 -14.85 -16.49
N VAL A 407 -8.52 -13.67 -16.73
CA VAL A 407 -8.32 -12.63 -15.72
C VAL A 407 -9.50 -11.66 -15.61
N GLU A 408 -10.65 -11.96 -16.22
CA GLU A 408 -11.87 -11.16 -16.17
C GLU A 408 -11.68 -9.72 -16.69
N LEU A 409 -10.93 -9.56 -17.75
CA LEU A 409 -10.82 -8.32 -18.51
C LEU A 409 -11.58 -8.43 -19.83
N SER A 410 -12.17 -7.32 -20.27
CA SER A 410 -12.75 -7.24 -21.62
C SER A 410 -11.68 -7.48 -22.67
N ILE A 411 -12.04 -8.22 -23.74
CA ILE A 411 -11.15 -8.46 -24.89
C ILE A 411 -10.73 -7.14 -25.53
N ASP A 412 -11.59 -6.13 -25.53
CA ASP A 412 -11.28 -4.81 -26.10
C ASP A 412 -10.18 -4.07 -25.32
N SER A 413 -9.94 -4.46 -24.06
CA SER A 413 -8.81 -3.93 -23.27
C SER A 413 -7.44 -4.17 -23.91
N LYS A 414 -7.34 -5.11 -24.86
CA LYS A 414 -6.10 -5.40 -25.61
C LYS A 414 -5.52 -4.19 -26.34
N TYR A 415 -6.38 -3.24 -26.75
CA TYR A 415 -5.99 -2.03 -27.48
C TYR A 415 -5.62 -0.86 -26.55
N GLN A 416 -5.90 -0.96 -25.25
CA GLN A 416 -5.64 0.10 -24.28
C GLN A 416 -4.16 0.12 -23.86
N TYR A 417 -3.73 1.28 -23.39
CA TYR A 417 -2.44 1.48 -22.75
C TYR A 417 -2.57 1.40 -21.23
N PRO A 418 -1.49 1.09 -20.48
CA PRO A 418 -1.54 0.97 -19.02
C PRO A 418 -2.13 2.19 -18.29
N HIS A 419 -1.87 3.41 -18.79
CA HIS A 419 -2.39 4.64 -18.17
C HIS A 419 -3.92 4.81 -18.32
N GLN A 420 -4.56 4.08 -19.24
CA GLN A 420 -6.01 4.10 -19.45
C GLN A 420 -6.77 3.10 -18.56
N LEU A 421 -6.04 2.27 -17.81
CA LEU A 421 -6.59 1.22 -16.97
C LEU A 421 -6.65 1.65 -15.50
N SER A 422 -7.61 1.12 -14.73
CA SER A 422 -7.63 1.22 -13.28
C SER A 422 -6.48 0.44 -12.64
N GLY A 423 -6.19 0.67 -11.34
CA GLY A 423 -5.16 -0.08 -10.60
C GLY A 423 -5.38 -1.59 -10.64
N GLY A 424 -6.61 -2.03 -10.37
CA GLY A 424 -6.98 -3.44 -10.43
C GLY A 424 -6.89 -4.05 -11.84
N GLN A 425 -7.26 -3.29 -12.87
CA GLN A 425 -7.11 -3.74 -14.27
C GLN A 425 -5.63 -3.89 -14.64
N ARG A 426 -4.76 -2.95 -14.25
CA ARG A 426 -3.30 -3.06 -14.46
C ARG A 426 -2.73 -4.30 -13.79
N GLN A 427 -3.17 -4.59 -12.57
CA GLN A 427 -2.74 -5.80 -11.84
C GLN A 427 -3.16 -7.07 -12.57
N ARG A 428 -4.39 -7.11 -13.10
CA ARG A 428 -4.88 -8.23 -13.92
C ARG A 428 -4.09 -8.37 -15.23
N VAL A 429 -3.66 -7.27 -15.86
CA VAL A 429 -2.77 -7.30 -17.04
C VAL A 429 -1.39 -7.86 -16.67
N ALA A 430 -0.82 -7.47 -15.53
CA ALA A 430 0.45 -8.04 -15.06
C ALA A 430 0.34 -9.54 -14.79
N LEU A 431 -0.77 -9.99 -14.21
CA LEU A 431 -1.08 -11.40 -14.01
C LEU A 431 -1.28 -12.13 -15.36
N ALA A 432 -2.01 -11.53 -16.31
CA ALA A 432 -2.24 -12.09 -17.65
C ALA A 432 -0.92 -12.28 -18.41
N ARG A 433 0.03 -11.33 -18.30
CA ARG A 433 1.37 -11.44 -18.88
C ARG A 433 2.13 -12.67 -18.38
N ALA A 434 1.96 -13.02 -17.09
CA ALA A 434 2.55 -14.24 -16.53
C ALA A 434 1.79 -15.49 -17.00
N LEU A 435 0.46 -15.47 -16.94
CA LEU A 435 -0.42 -16.62 -17.22
C LEU A 435 -0.40 -17.08 -18.67
N VAL A 436 -0.17 -16.18 -19.63
CA VAL A 436 -0.16 -16.51 -21.06
C VAL A 436 0.92 -17.54 -21.43
N LEU A 437 1.95 -17.65 -20.58
CA LEU A 437 3.02 -18.64 -20.72
C LEU A 437 2.68 -20.00 -20.11
N GLN A 438 1.53 -20.12 -19.42
CA GLN A 438 1.06 -21.31 -18.73
C GLN A 438 2.05 -21.82 -17.65
N PRO A 439 2.42 -20.97 -16.69
CA PRO A 439 3.42 -21.32 -15.69
C PRO A 439 2.86 -22.32 -14.67
N LYS A 440 3.75 -23.12 -14.06
CA LYS A 440 3.44 -23.99 -12.92
C LYS A 440 3.57 -23.27 -11.57
N LEU A 441 4.43 -22.23 -11.53
CA LEU A 441 4.68 -21.39 -10.37
C LEU A 441 4.54 -19.91 -10.73
N ILE A 442 3.77 -19.18 -9.95
CA ILE A 442 3.78 -17.71 -10.01
C ILE A 442 4.21 -17.16 -8.64
N ILE A 443 5.24 -16.33 -8.67
CA ILE A 443 5.69 -15.57 -7.52
C ILE A 443 4.97 -14.23 -7.59
N LEU A 444 4.21 -13.89 -6.56
CA LEU A 444 3.39 -12.69 -6.46
C LEU A 444 3.97 -11.81 -5.34
N ASP A 445 4.65 -10.74 -5.69
CA ASP A 445 5.25 -9.82 -4.72
C ASP A 445 4.29 -8.66 -4.45
N GLU A 446 3.61 -8.69 -3.31
CA GLU A 446 2.59 -7.73 -2.86
C GLU A 446 1.52 -7.36 -3.92
N PRO A 447 0.87 -8.32 -4.58
CA PRO A 447 0.01 -8.05 -5.73
C PRO A 447 -1.29 -7.33 -5.38
N THR A 448 -1.59 -7.14 -4.10
CA THR A 448 -2.86 -6.55 -3.63
C THR A 448 -2.66 -5.30 -2.76
N SER A 449 -1.42 -4.84 -2.53
CA SER A 449 -1.12 -3.77 -1.58
C SER A 449 -1.71 -2.40 -1.94
N ALA A 450 -1.87 -2.11 -3.24
CA ALA A 450 -2.42 -0.84 -3.75
C ALA A 450 -3.90 -0.94 -4.17
N LEU A 451 -4.59 -2.04 -3.83
CA LEU A 451 -5.98 -2.29 -4.21
C LEU A 451 -6.92 -2.04 -3.04
N ASP A 452 -8.10 -1.51 -3.34
CA ASP A 452 -9.21 -1.47 -2.38
C ASP A 452 -9.73 -2.88 -2.04
N ARG A 453 -10.48 -3.01 -0.94
CA ARG A 453 -10.93 -4.30 -0.38
C ARG A 453 -11.78 -5.13 -1.35
N SER A 454 -12.65 -4.50 -2.15
CA SER A 454 -13.48 -5.20 -3.13
C SER A 454 -12.63 -5.79 -4.25
N THR A 455 -11.69 -5.02 -4.78
CA THR A 455 -10.75 -5.45 -5.81
C THR A 455 -9.77 -6.50 -5.28
N GLN A 456 -9.30 -6.39 -4.02
CA GLN A 456 -8.51 -7.44 -3.35
C GLN A 456 -9.26 -8.76 -3.30
N ARG A 457 -10.55 -8.73 -2.87
CA ARG A 457 -11.40 -9.93 -2.81
C ARG A 457 -11.55 -10.59 -4.16
N ALA A 458 -11.86 -9.80 -5.20
CA ALA A 458 -11.97 -10.30 -6.56
C ALA A 458 -10.65 -10.93 -7.06
N MET A 459 -9.51 -10.33 -6.73
CA MET A 459 -8.20 -10.88 -7.06
C MET A 459 -7.93 -12.22 -6.37
N ILE A 460 -8.23 -12.34 -5.07
CA ILE A 460 -8.05 -13.60 -4.32
C ILE A 460 -8.97 -14.70 -4.84
N GLN A 461 -10.20 -14.38 -5.20
CA GLN A 461 -11.13 -15.33 -5.83
C GLN A 461 -10.59 -15.80 -7.19
N LEU A 462 -10.06 -14.89 -8.01
CA LEU A 462 -9.42 -15.20 -9.28
C LEU A 462 -8.22 -16.15 -9.08
N LEU A 463 -7.32 -15.83 -8.16
CA LEU A 463 -6.14 -16.67 -7.88
C LEU A 463 -6.52 -18.06 -7.38
N ARG A 464 -7.52 -18.20 -6.50
CA ARG A 464 -8.03 -19.51 -6.05
C ARG A 464 -8.63 -20.32 -7.20
N ARG A 465 -9.39 -19.68 -8.09
CA ARG A 465 -9.94 -20.35 -9.28
C ARG A 465 -8.83 -20.85 -10.19
N LEU A 466 -7.80 -20.04 -10.46
CA LEU A 466 -6.65 -20.44 -11.26
C LEU A 466 -5.84 -21.57 -10.57
N GLN A 467 -5.68 -21.52 -9.24
CA GLN A 467 -5.06 -22.59 -8.45
C GLN A 467 -5.81 -23.90 -8.62
N GLN A 468 -7.15 -23.87 -8.55
CA GLN A 468 -7.99 -25.06 -8.66
C GLN A 468 -8.06 -25.61 -10.09
N GLN A 469 -8.24 -24.75 -11.09
CA GLN A 469 -8.48 -25.14 -12.47
C GLN A 469 -7.20 -25.47 -13.23
N ASP A 470 -6.18 -24.62 -13.08
CA ASP A 470 -4.92 -24.72 -13.81
C ASP A 470 -3.79 -25.32 -12.97
N GLN A 471 -4.05 -25.74 -11.72
CA GLN A 471 -3.07 -26.32 -10.78
C GLN A 471 -1.81 -25.46 -10.60
N ILE A 472 -1.99 -24.14 -10.62
CA ILE A 472 -0.89 -23.19 -10.46
C ILE A 472 -0.50 -23.10 -8.98
N SER A 473 0.80 -23.21 -8.72
CA SER A 473 1.37 -22.98 -7.38
C SER A 473 1.73 -21.53 -7.20
N TYR A 474 1.62 -21.02 -5.97
CA TYR A 474 1.94 -19.64 -5.67
C TYR A 474 2.99 -19.52 -4.56
N ILE A 475 3.92 -18.58 -4.73
CA ILE A 475 4.58 -17.90 -3.63
C ILE A 475 3.96 -16.52 -3.54
N PHE A 476 3.23 -16.26 -2.47
CA PHE A 476 2.44 -15.04 -2.29
C PHE A 476 3.03 -14.21 -1.15
N ILE A 477 3.66 -13.10 -1.48
CA ILE A 477 4.21 -12.16 -0.51
C ILE A 477 3.16 -11.09 -0.22
N SER A 478 2.85 -10.89 1.04
CA SER A 478 1.93 -9.82 1.48
C SER A 478 2.20 -9.44 2.94
N HIS A 479 1.86 -8.21 3.29
CA HIS A 479 1.76 -7.76 4.67
C HIS A 479 0.33 -7.95 5.24
N ASP A 480 -0.67 -8.24 4.38
CA ASP A 480 -2.06 -8.50 4.80
C ASP A 480 -2.26 -9.98 5.13
N LEU A 481 -2.29 -10.30 6.43
CA LEU A 481 -2.49 -11.66 6.92
C LEU A 481 -3.87 -12.24 6.60
N GLN A 482 -4.90 -11.42 6.41
CA GLN A 482 -6.25 -11.90 6.05
C GLN A 482 -6.26 -12.44 4.61
N VAL A 483 -5.57 -11.74 3.70
CA VAL A 483 -5.38 -12.18 2.32
C VAL A 483 -4.59 -13.50 2.27
N ILE A 484 -3.49 -13.58 3.03
CA ILE A 484 -2.68 -14.81 3.15
C ILE A 484 -3.53 -15.97 3.68
N LYS A 485 -4.29 -15.76 4.76
CA LYS A 485 -5.18 -16.77 5.35
C LYS A 485 -6.20 -17.31 4.35
N ALA A 486 -6.67 -16.46 3.45
CA ALA A 486 -7.69 -16.82 2.46
C ALA A 486 -7.16 -17.59 1.24
N LEU A 487 -5.86 -17.51 0.94
CA LEU A 487 -5.26 -18.11 -0.26
C LEU A 487 -4.27 -19.23 0.05
N CYS A 488 -3.44 -19.08 1.10
CA CYS A 488 -2.25 -19.88 1.30
C CYS A 488 -2.47 -21.03 2.28
N GLN A 489 -1.97 -22.22 1.94
CA GLN A 489 -2.03 -23.41 2.78
C GLN A 489 -0.96 -23.42 3.88
N LYS A 490 0.20 -22.80 3.59
CA LYS A 490 1.31 -22.63 4.54
C LYS A 490 1.76 -21.19 4.59
N ILE A 491 2.36 -20.81 5.70
CA ILE A 491 2.92 -19.46 5.91
C ILE A 491 4.35 -19.59 6.42
N MET A 492 5.21 -18.75 5.84
CA MET A 492 6.57 -18.49 6.27
C MET A 492 6.65 -17.06 6.81
N VAL A 493 7.07 -16.93 8.06
CA VAL A 493 7.27 -15.61 8.71
C VAL A 493 8.75 -15.29 8.67
N MET A 494 9.09 -14.14 8.07
CA MET A 494 10.47 -13.65 7.96
C MET A 494 10.69 -12.42 8.85
N HIS A 495 11.77 -12.44 9.62
CA HIS A 495 12.22 -11.31 10.42
C HIS A 495 13.75 -11.21 10.37
N GLN A 496 14.28 -9.99 10.13
CA GLN A 496 15.72 -9.72 10.07
C GLN A 496 16.50 -10.73 9.20
N ALA A 497 16.04 -10.96 7.98
CA ALA A 497 16.60 -11.85 6.98
C ALA A 497 16.51 -13.37 7.30
N LYS A 498 15.84 -13.77 8.38
CA LYS A 498 15.69 -15.18 8.81
C LYS A 498 14.24 -15.62 8.80
N VAL A 499 14.01 -16.92 8.63
CA VAL A 499 12.72 -17.55 8.89
C VAL A 499 12.59 -17.75 10.40
N VAL A 500 11.58 -17.10 11.00
CA VAL A 500 11.31 -17.24 12.45
C VAL A 500 10.23 -18.27 12.71
N GLU A 501 9.33 -18.49 11.73
CA GLU A 501 8.29 -19.51 11.83
C GLU A 501 7.86 -19.98 10.43
N TYR A 502 7.60 -21.30 10.28
CA TYR A 502 7.11 -21.90 9.04
C TYR A 502 6.19 -23.06 9.36
N GLN A 503 4.88 -22.90 9.07
CA GLN A 503 3.89 -23.92 9.37
C GLN A 503 2.60 -23.77 8.55
N ALA A 504 1.66 -24.70 8.71
CA ALA A 504 0.34 -24.63 8.10
C ALA A 504 -0.40 -23.38 8.58
N THR A 505 -1.13 -22.72 7.67
CA THR A 505 -1.85 -21.47 7.93
C THR A 505 -2.76 -21.57 9.17
N ALA A 506 -3.56 -22.62 9.28
CA ALA A 506 -4.46 -22.80 10.42
C ALA A 506 -3.72 -22.88 11.77
N LEU A 507 -2.57 -23.55 11.80
CA LEU A 507 -1.76 -23.68 13.02
C LEU A 507 -1.12 -22.35 13.39
N LEU A 508 -0.58 -21.60 12.43
CA LEU A 508 0.08 -20.34 12.67
C LEU A 508 -0.88 -19.31 13.30
N PHE A 509 -2.13 -19.25 12.85
CA PHE A 509 -3.14 -18.35 13.43
C PHE A 509 -3.65 -18.79 14.80
N ASN A 510 -3.76 -20.10 15.04
CA ASN A 510 -4.30 -20.63 16.30
C ASN A 510 -3.23 -20.80 17.39
N GLN A 511 -2.00 -21.12 17.01
CA GLN A 511 -0.90 -21.45 17.92
C GLN A 511 0.43 -20.89 17.40
N PRO A 512 0.58 -19.55 17.31
CA PRO A 512 1.84 -18.93 16.91
C PRO A 512 2.93 -19.24 17.95
N GLN A 513 4.10 -19.68 17.48
CA GLN A 513 5.18 -20.18 18.34
C GLN A 513 6.14 -19.09 18.78
N THR A 514 6.32 -18.04 17.96
CA THR A 514 7.26 -16.95 18.25
C THR A 514 6.53 -15.68 18.70
N GLU A 515 7.17 -14.93 19.59
CA GLU A 515 6.65 -13.65 20.05
C GLU A 515 6.41 -12.67 18.88
N TYR A 516 7.32 -12.66 17.91
CA TYR A 516 7.18 -11.84 16.71
C TYR A 516 5.93 -12.20 15.89
N THR A 517 5.66 -13.50 15.68
CA THR A 517 4.45 -13.95 14.98
C THR A 517 3.19 -13.57 15.78
N GLN A 518 3.21 -13.69 17.10
CA GLN A 518 2.10 -13.27 17.97
C GLN A 518 1.81 -11.78 17.83
N GLN A 519 2.85 -10.94 17.86
CA GLN A 519 2.73 -9.50 17.67
C GLN A 519 2.18 -9.17 16.29
N LEU A 520 2.66 -9.83 15.23
CA LEU A 520 2.23 -9.64 13.85
C LEU A 520 0.73 -10.00 13.68
N ILE A 521 0.31 -11.15 14.22
CA ILE A 521 -1.10 -11.58 14.20
C ILE A 521 -1.96 -10.62 15.00
N THR A 522 -1.54 -10.25 16.20
CA THR A 522 -2.26 -9.31 17.05
C THR A 522 -2.45 -7.97 16.33
N ALA A 523 -1.38 -7.41 15.76
CA ALA A 523 -1.47 -6.16 14.99
C ALA A 523 -2.46 -6.26 13.81
N SER A 524 -2.56 -7.43 13.17
CA SER A 524 -3.51 -7.66 12.07
C SER A 524 -4.94 -7.95 12.51
N GLN A 525 -5.13 -8.44 13.76
CA GLN A 525 -6.44 -8.84 14.31
C GLN A 525 -7.11 -7.73 15.11
N TYR A 526 -6.44 -6.65 15.47
CA TYR A 526 -7.04 -5.55 16.26
C TYR A 526 -8.30 -4.92 15.62
N GLY A 527 -8.70 -5.39 14.42
CA GLY A 527 -9.98 -5.08 13.81
C GLY A 527 -10.99 -6.23 13.72
N ALA A 528 -10.60 -7.46 14.07
CA ALA A 528 -11.45 -8.66 13.85
C ALA A 528 -12.08 -9.23 15.14
N SER A 529 -11.77 -8.71 16.30
CA SER A 529 -12.33 -9.20 17.56
C SER A 529 -13.54 -8.38 17.98
N CYS A 530 -14.70 -8.75 17.46
CA CYS A 530 -16.01 -8.75 18.10
C CYS A 530 -16.95 -9.58 17.22
N ASN A 531 -16.93 -10.90 17.40
CA ASN A 531 -18.05 -11.80 17.18
C ASN A 531 -18.17 -12.71 18.39
#